data_42a00939f5564d455bc10b3b2675b4bf
#
_entry.id   42a00939f5564d455bc10b3b2675b4bf
#
_cell.length_a   1.000
_cell.length_b   1.000
_cell.length_c   1.000
_cell.angle_alpha   90.00
_cell.angle_beta   90.00
_cell.angle_gamma   90.00
#
_symmetry.space_group_name_H-M   'P 1'
#
loop_
_entity.id
_entity.type
_entity.pdbx_description
1 polymer ?
#
loop_
_entity_poly.entity_id
_entity_poly.type
_entity_poly.pdbx_seq_one_letter_code
_entity_poly.pdbx_strand_id
1 'polypeptide(L)'
;MQASAIERVEAIILDVPTIRPHVLSDATMQSQTVVLVRLRCADGVEGIGEGTTIGGLTYGDESPEGIKLAIDAYFTPLLIGADTTRPAVIMDRLRRSIIDNRFAKNAVETALLDIQ
;
A
#
# COMPACT_ATOMS: atom_id res chain seq x y z
N MET A 1 -9.31 -21.32 7.25
CA MET A 1 -8.34 -20.22 7.23
C MET A 1 -8.01 -19.84 8.67
N GLN A 2 -6.75 -19.65 8.99
CA GLN A 2 -6.32 -19.21 10.32
C GLN A 2 -6.91 -17.83 10.63
N ALA A 3 -7.13 -17.55 11.93
CA ALA A 3 -7.66 -16.27 12.38
C ALA A 3 -6.82 -15.08 11.91
N SER A 4 -5.49 -15.23 11.91
CA SER A 4 -4.52 -14.21 11.50
C SER A 4 -4.28 -14.15 9.99
N ALA A 5 -4.91 -15.02 9.20
CA ALA A 5 -4.72 -15.03 7.75
C ALA A 5 -5.46 -13.85 7.11
N ILE A 6 -4.83 -13.25 6.10
CA ILE A 6 -5.47 -12.18 5.34
C ILE A 6 -6.61 -12.77 4.50
N GLU A 7 -7.83 -12.26 4.70
CA GLU A 7 -8.98 -12.66 3.89
C GLU A 7 -9.37 -11.62 2.85
N ARG A 8 -8.98 -10.34 3.04
CA ARG A 8 -9.35 -9.27 2.13
C ARG A 8 -8.24 -8.23 2.02
N VAL A 9 -8.00 -7.78 0.79
CA VAL A 9 -7.07 -6.71 0.46
C VAL A 9 -7.83 -5.65 -0.33
N GLU A 10 -7.76 -4.40 0.12
CA GLU A 10 -8.34 -3.28 -0.60
C GLU A 10 -7.27 -2.21 -0.82
N ALA A 11 -7.22 -1.66 -2.03
CA ALA A 11 -6.41 -0.49 -2.35
C ALA A 11 -7.34 0.62 -2.84
N ILE A 12 -7.23 1.80 -2.23
CA ILE A 12 -8.14 2.93 -2.49
C ILE A 12 -7.30 4.16 -2.77
N ILE A 13 -7.56 4.81 -3.91
CA ILE A 13 -6.92 6.08 -4.25
C ILE A 13 -7.75 7.21 -3.66
N LEU A 14 -7.09 8.08 -2.88
CA LEU A 14 -7.74 9.24 -2.27
C LEU A 14 -6.95 10.51 -2.59
N ASP A 15 -7.67 11.57 -2.95
CA ASP A 15 -7.12 12.93 -3.05
C ASP A 15 -7.46 13.68 -1.78
N VAL A 16 -6.45 14.07 -1.02
CA VAL A 16 -6.62 14.78 0.23
C VAL A 16 -6.16 16.23 0.02
N PRO A 17 -7.07 17.23 0.16
CA PRO A 17 -6.67 18.62 0.01
C PRO A 17 -5.65 19.01 1.08
N THR A 18 -4.62 19.77 0.68
CA THR A 18 -3.67 20.31 1.64
C THR A 18 -4.29 21.52 2.36
N ILE A 19 -3.82 21.78 3.58
CA ILE A 19 -4.28 22.96 4.35
C ILE A 19 -3.94 24.24 3.59
N ARG A 20 -2.82 24.24 2.87
CA ARG A 20 -2.34 25.32 2.03
C ARG A 20 -1.53 24.75 0.89
N PRO A 21 -1.34 25.51 -0.22
CA PRO A 21 -0.48 25.03 -1.30
C PRO A 21 0.92 24.70 -0.79
N HIS A 22 1.46 23.58 -1.23
CA HIS A 22 2.82 23.15 -0.90
C HIS A 22 3.69 23.33 -2.14
N VAL A 23 4.62 24.29 -2.07
CA VAL A 23 5.48 24.64 -3.19
C VAL A 23 6.72 23.75 -3.19
N LEU A 24 6.92 23.03 -4.29
CA LEU A 24 8.08 22.19 -4.54
C LEU A 24 8.90 22.80 -5.67
N SER A 25 10.10 22.24 -5.92
CA SER A 25 10.97 22.75 -6.98
C SER A 25 10.34 22.66 -8.37
N ASP A 26 9.56 21.60 -8.63
CA ASP A 26 8.97 21.32 -9.95
C ASP A 26 7.46 21.46 -10.00
N ALA A 27 6.79 21.67 -8.86
CA ALA A 27 5.34 21.69 -8.80
C ALA A 27 4.84 22.40 -7.57
N THR A 28 3.58 22.84 -7.61
CA THR A 28 2.85 23.33 -6.44
C THR A 28 1.71 22.36 -6.17
N MET A 29 1.68 21.81 -4.95
CA MET A 29 0.66 20.85 -4.55
C MET A 29 -0.46 21.53 -3.79
N GLN A 30 -1.70 21.28 -4.23
CA GLN A 30 -2.91 21.73 -3.53
C GLN A 30 -3.67 20.54 -2.95
N SER A 31 -3.32 19.33 -3.34
CA SER A 31 -3.83 18.08 -2.79
C SER A 31 -2.73 17.05 -2.76
N GLN A 32 -2.88 16.07 -1.89
CA GLN A 32 -2.00 14.92 -1.80
C GLN A 32 -2.80 13.69 -2.19
N THR A 33 -2.36 13.00 -3.23
CA THR A 33 -2.97 11.73 -3.62
C THR A 33 -2.27 10.60 -2.86
N VAL A 34 -3.04 9.83 -2.14
CA VAL A 34 -2.54 8.67 -1.39
C VAL A 34 -3.26 7.41 -1.84
N VAL A 35 -2.56 6.29 -1.77
CA VAL A 35 -3.18 4.97 -1.96
C VAL A 35 -3.23 4.32 -0.59
N LEU A 36 -4.43 4.19 -0.05
CA LEU A 36 -4.65 3.46 1.20
C LEU A 36 -4.74 1.97 0.90
N VAL A 37 -4.09 1.19 1.73
CA VAL A 37 -4.19 -0.26 1.71
C VAL A 37 -4.86 -0.70 3.01
N ARG A 38 -5.93 -1.46 2.89
CA ARG A 38 -6.60 -2.08 4.03
C ARG A 38 -6.46 -3.59 3.91
N LEU A 39 -5.89 -4.20 4.93
CA LEU A 39 -5.80 -5.65 5.07
C LEU A 39 -6.75 -6.07 6.17
N ARG A 40 -7.59 -7.05 5.87
CA ARG A 40 -8.49 -7.62 6.87
C ARG A 40 -8.16 -9.10 7.07
N CYS A 41 -8.00 -9.47 8.33
CA CYS A 41 -7.77 -10.86 8.71
C CYS A 41 -9.10 -11.61 8.92
N ALA A 42 -9.04 -12.92 8.92
CA ALA A 42 -10.21 -13.78 9.10
C ALA A 42 -10.93 -13.53 10.43
N ASP A 43 -10.19 -13.11 11.47
CA ASP A 43 -10.76 -12.77 12.77
C ASP A 43 -11.36 -11.36 12.83
N GLY A 44 -11.33 -10.61 11.73
CA GLY A 44 -11.87 -9.27 11.65
C GLY A 44 -10.88 -8.16 11.99
N VAL A 45 -9.66 -8.48 12.43
CA VAL A 45 -8.63 -7.46 12.67
C VAL A 45 -8.21 -6.84 11.35
N GLU A 46 -8.10 -5.51 11.32
CA GLU A 46 -7.72 -4.76 10.14
C GLU A 46 -6.45 -3.96 10.38
N GLY A 47 -5.65 -3.81 9.34
CA GLY A 47 -4.50 -2.93 9.33
C GLY A 47 -4.57 -2.00 8.12
N ILE A 48 -4.09 -0.76 8.29
CA ILE A 48 -4.09 0.26 7.26
C ILE A 48 -2.67 0.75 7.04
N GLY A 49 -2.29 0.81 5.76
CA GLY A 49 -1.05 1.42 5.32
C GLY A 49 -1.33 2.40 4.20
N GLU A 50 -0.30 3.15 3.80
CA GLU A 50 -0.45 4.05 2.66
C GLU A 50 0.82 4.12 1.83
N GLY A 51 0.62 4.28 0.52
CA GLY A 51 1.66 4.64 -0.42
C GLY A 51 1.37 6.06 -0.93
N THR A 52 2.37 6.92 -0.87
CA THR A 52 2.20 8.32 -1.22
C THR A 52 3.18 8.70 -2.31
N THR A 53 2.67 9.34 -3.35
CA THR A 53 3.48 9.89 -4.43
C THR A 53 3.41 11.40 -4.42
N ILE A 54 4.39 12.04 -5.05
CA ILE A 54 4.41 13.49 -5.19
C ILE A 54 4.26 13.81 -6.67
N GLY A 55 3.14 14.49 -7.01
CA GLY A 55 2.89 14.90 -8.39
C GLY A 55 2.80 13.75 -9.38
N GLY A 56 2.16 12.64 -9.01
CA GLY A 56 2.10 11.46 -9.86
C GLY A 56 3.49 10.87 -10.08
N LEU A 57 4.01 10.99 -11.30
CA LEU A 57 5.33 10.47 -11.68
C LEU A 57 6.45 11.51 -11.60
N THR A 58 6.20 12.68 -11.01
CA THR A 58 7.17 13.78 -11.02
C THR A 58 8.46 13.47 -10.25
N TYR A 59 8.33 12.82 -9.09
CA TYR A 59 9.46 12.54 -8.20
C TYR A 59 9.75 11.06 -8.01
N GLY A 60 9.06 10.18 -8.72
CA GLY A 60 9.27 8.75 -8.61
C GLY A 60 8.74 8.01 -9.81
N ASP A 61 9.03 6.73 -9.87
CA ASP A 61 8.62 5.86 -10.98
C ASP A 61 7.32 5.10 -10.71
N GLU A 62 6.64 5.39 -9.60
CA GLU A 62 5.34 4.81 -9.27
C GLU A 62 4.29 5.92 -9.24
N SER A 63 3.16 5.68 -9.89
CA SER A 63 1.99 6.53 -9.82
C SER A 63 0.95 5.95 -8.85
N PRO A 64 -0.01 6.75 -8.35
CA PRO A 64 -1.10 6.20 -7.53
C PRO A 64 -1.85 5.09 -8.24
N GLU A 65 -2.12 5.25 -9.54
CA GLU A 65 -2.79 4.25 -10.35
C GLU A 65 -1.97 2.97 -10.48
N GLY A 66 -0.66 3.13 -10.66
CA GLY A 66 0.27 1.99 -10.73
C GLY A 66 0.39 1.25 -9.41
N ILE A 67 0.43 1.98 -8.29
CA ILE A 67 0.44 1.38 -6.96
C ILE A 67 -0.83 0.55 -6.74
N LYS A 68 -1.99 1.12 -7.03
CA LYS A 68 -3.26 0.41 -6.88
C LYS A 68 -3.31 -0.83 -7.78
N LEU A 69 -2.91 -0.69 -9.04
CA LEU A 69 -2.90 -1.83 -9.98
C LEU A 69 -1.98 -2.95 -9.50
N ALA A 70 -0.78 -2.60 -9.02
CA ALA A 70 0.17 -3.58 -8.51
C ALA A 70 -0.43 -4.35 -7.34
N ILE A 71 -1.06 -3.64 -6.40
CA ILE A 71 -1.68 -4.27 -5.22
C ILE A 71 -2.86 -5.14 -5.64
N ASP A 72 -3.77 -4.63 -6.44
CA ASP A 72 -4.98 -5.35 -6.83
C ASP A 72 -4.66 -6.61 -7.66
N ALA A 73 -3.78 -6.48 -8.64
CA ALA A 73 -3.56 -7.54 -9.63
C ALA A 73 -2.44 -8.51 -9.24
N TYR A 74 -1.38 -8.01 -8.59
CA TYR A 74 -0.16 -8.81 -8.39
C TYR A 74 0.13 -9.13 -6.93
N PHE A 75 -0.18 -8.24 -6.00
CA PHE A 75 0.08 -8.48 -4.58
C PHE A 75 -1.03 -9.30 -3.94
N THR A 76 -2.28 -9.02 -4.25
CA THR A 76 -3.42 -9.68 -3.63
C THR A 76 -3.36 -11.21 -3.70
N PRO A 77 -3.03 -11.83 -4.86
CA PRO A 77 -2.90 -13.30 -4.90
C PRO A 77 -1.84 -13.86 -3.96
N LEU A 78 -0.79 -13.08 -3.65
CA LEU A 78 0.26 -13.50 -2.73
C LEU A 78 -0.10 -13.21 -1.28
N LEU A 79 -0.99 -12.25 -1.03
CA LEU A 79 -1.37 -11.83 0.32
C LEU A 79 -2.52 -12.63 0.89
N ILE A 80 -3.50 -12.99 0.08
CA ILE A 80 -4.67 -13.75 0.57
C ILE A 80 -4.20 -15.09 1.15
N GLY A 81 -4.62 -15.35 2.38
CA GLY A 81 -4.24 -16.56 3.13
C GLY A 81 -2.92 -16.43 3.89
N ALA A 82 -2.16 -15.35 3.70
CA ALA A 82 -0.88 -15.17 4.38
C ALA A 82 -1.09 -14.87 5.87
N ASP A 83 -0.17 -15.35 6.68
CA ASP A 83 -0.20 -15.23 8.15
C ASP A 83 0.37 -13.87 8.57
N THR A 84 -0.48 -12.98 9.07
CA THR A 84 -0.09 -11.63 9.47
C THR A 84 0.77 -11.58 10.73
N THR A 85 0.89 -12.69 11.47
CA THR A 85 1.83 -12.76 12.60
C THR A 85 3.29 -12.85 12.15
N ARG A 86 3.51 -13.02 10.84
CA ARG A 86 4.83 -13.16 10.25
C ARG A 86 5.05 -12.17 9.11
N PRO A 87 5.04 -10.86 9.41
CA PRO A 87 5.13 -9.83 8.35
C PRO A 87 6.43 -9.91 7.54
N ALA A 88 7.55 -10.25 8.17
CA ALA A 88 8.82 -10.36 7.47
C ALA A 88 8.80 -11.46 6.40
N VAL A 89 8.11 -12.57 6.66
CA VAL A 89 7.97 -13.67 5.71
C VAL A 89 7.13 -13.23 4.51
N ILE A 90 6.04 -12.50 4.78
CA ILE A 90 5.17 -11.97 3.72
C ILE A 90 5.96 -10.99 2.84
N MET A 91 6.66 -10.05 3.44
CA MET A 91 7.43 -9.04 2.70
C MET A 91 8.58 -9.66 1.91
N ASP A 92 9.24 -10.67 2.45
CA ASP A 92 10.29 -11.38 1.74
C ASP A 92 9.74 -12.07 0.48
N ARG A 93 8.57 -12.69 0.60
CA ARG A 93 7.90 -13.30 -0.55
C ARG A 93 7.54 -12.27 -1.62
N LEU A 94 7.03 -11.10 -1.21
CA LEU A 94 6.71 -10.03 -2.15
C LEU A 94 7.97 -9.52 -2.86
N ARG A 95 9.07 -9.34 -2.13
CA ARG A 95 10.34 -8.88 -2.72
C ARG A 95 10.89 -9.86 -3.76
N ARG A 96 10.77 -11.16 -3.48
CA ARG A 96 11.25 -12.20 -4.40
C ARG A 96 10.34 -12.39 -5.61
N SER A 97 9.05 -12.10 -5.47
CA SER A 97 8.06 -12.34 -6.52
C SER A 97 7.83 -11.14 -7.43
N ILE A 98 8.08 -9.93 -6.94
CA ILE A 98 7.76 -8.68 -7.64
C ILE A 98 8.96 -7.75 -7.56
N ILE A 99 9.43 -7.34 -8.74
CA ILE A 99 10.57 -6.41 -8.85
C ILE A 99 10.09 -4.99 -8.54
N ASP A 100 10.90 -4.24 -7.80
CA ASP A 100 10.65 -2.83 -7.47
C ASP A 100 9.28 -2.62 -6.84
N ASN A 101 8.47 -1.68 -7.33
CA ASN A 101 7.17 -1.34 -6.74
C ASN A 101 7.31 -1.04 -5.24
N ARG A 102 8.27 -0.20 -4.90
CA ARG A 102 8.68 0.04 -3.51
C ARG A 102 7.61 0.75 -2.71
N PHE A 103 6.90 1.70 -3.31
CA PHE A 103 5.83 2.42 -2.62
C PHE A 103 4.65 1.48 -2.35
N ALA A 104 4.30 0.63 -3.33
CA ALA A 104 3.27 -0.38 -3.13
C ALA A 104 3.66 -1.37 -2.02
N LYS A 105 4.91 -1.83 -2.02
CA LYS A 105 5.43 -2.72 -0.97
C LYS A 105 5.42 -2.05 0.40
N ASN A 106 5.83 -0.77 0.46
CA ASN A 106 5.82 -0.03 1.71
C ASN A 106 4.40 0.14 2.26
N ALA A 107 3.43 0.40 1.39
CA ALA A 107 2.04 0.52 1.80
C ALA A 107 1.52 -0.78 2.43
N VAL A 108 1.85 -1.92 1.84
CA VAL A 108 1.47 -3.23 2.38
C VAL A 108 2.22 -3.50 3.69
N GLU A 109 3.51 -3.20 3.75
CA GLU A 109 4.30 -3.43 4.96
C GLU A 109 3.77 -2.60 6.14
N THR A 110 3.44 -1.33 5.92
CA THR A 110 2.89 -0.50 6.99
C THR A 110 1.52 -1.02 7.46
N ALA A 111 0.70 -1.53 6.55
CA ALA A 111 -0.57 -2.17 6.92
C ALA A 111 -0.34 -3.43 7.77
N LEU A 112 0.66 -4.25 7.43
CA LEU A 112 1.03 -5.42 8.22
C LEU A 112 1.52 -5.05 9.60
N LEU A 113 2.34 -3.99 9.70
CA LEU A 113 2.83 -3.51 10.99
C LEU A 113 1.72 -2.92 11.84
N ASP A 114 0.72 -2.30 11.22
CA ASP A 114 -0.45 -1.78 11.93
C ASP A 114 -1.28 -2.87 12.58
N ILE A 115 -1.27 -4.08 12.04
CA ILE A 115 -1.97 -5.23 12.62
C ILE A 115 -1.31 -5.72 13.92
N GLN A 116 -0.01 -5.50 14.08
CA GLN A 116 0.78 -6.05 15.21
C GLN A 116 0.47 -5.41 16.57
#